data_1c3ec4926e03ca49540da1dd527cae2c
#
_entry.id   1c3ec4926e03ca49540da1dd527cae2c
#
_cell.length_a   1.000
_cell.length_b   1.000
_cell.length_c   1.000
_cell.angle_alpha   90.00
_cell.angle_beta   90.00
_cell.angle_gamma   90.00
#
_symmetry.space_group_name_H-M   'P 1'
#
loop_
_entity.id
_entity.type
_entity.pdbx_description
1 polymer ?
#
loop_
_entity_poly.entity_id
_entity_poly.type
_entity_poly.pdbx_seq_one_letter_code
_entity_poly.pdbx_strand_id
1 'polypeptide(L)'
;QWMKCNMPGGNNWDVSKFNVPVTDETTYNSWTGGRLKPSCYDDYAEYFVKWIQTMEKEGFDIHGITMQNEPLNPGNSMSLVMPWQDQKEFVKVLGPAMDKAGLADVEILLFDHNFNYDGKEGQDNYPLNIYADPEAYKWADGSAWHNYGGSVTELNEIYKTHPEKKIYFTEASIGEWIGGWEDRWDFNFLSNCLVPDFSTMFLGVL
;
A
#
# COMPACT_ATOMS: atom_id res chain seq x y z
N GLN A 1 -1.13 17.16 5.31
CA GLN A 1 0.23 17.59 5.72
C GLN A 1 0.38 17.67 7.24
N TRP A 2 -0.55 18.26 7.98
CA TRP A 2 -0.45 18.40 9.44
C TRP A 2 -0.38 17.06 10.20
N MET A 3 -0.91 15.98 9.65
CA MET A 3 -0.81 14.62 10.22
C MET A 3 0.55 13.96 9.99
N LYS A 4 1.43 14.56 9.16
CA LYS A 4 2.74 14.00 8.84
C LYS A 4 3.80 14.52 9.78
N CYS A 5 4.77 13.67 10.09
CA CYS A 5 5.99 14.04 10.80
C CYS A 5 7.24 13.75 9.97
N ASN A 6 8.35 14.31 10.41
CA ASN A 6 9.65 14.00 9.86
C ASN A 6 9.99 12.51 10.01
N MET A 7 10.74 11.99 9.05
CA MET A 7 11.43 10.71 9.22
C MET A 7 12.39 10.77 10.42
N PRO A 8 12.58 9.65 11.13
CA PRO A 8 13.59 9.58 12.19
C PRO A 8 14.97 10.07 11.69
N GLY A 9 15.60 10.99 12.44
CA GLY A 9 16.85 11.62 12.04
C GLY A 9 16.73 12.83 11.11
N GLY A 10 15.50 13.22 10.73
CA GLY A 10 15.19 14.47 10.03
C GLY A 10 15.41 14.48 8.51
N ASN A 11 16.05 13.46 7.95
CA ASN A 11 16.12 13.30 6.48
C ASN A 11 14.91 12.52 5.96
N ASN A 12 13.92 13.21 5.41
CA ASN A 12 12.64 12.64 4.99
C ASN A 12 12.71 11.74 3.73
N TRP A 13 13.89 11.59 3.16
CA TRP A 13 14.21 10.70 2.04
C TRP A 13 15.12 9.53 2.44
N ASP A 14 15.49 9.42 3.72
CA ASP A 14 16.39 8.38 4.21
C ASP A 14 15.66 7.06 4.42
N VAL A 15 15.67 6.24 3.38
CA VAL A 15 15.04 4.90 3.38
C VAL A 15 15.63 3.95 4.44
N SER A 16 16.86 4.19 4.91
CA SER A 16 17.45 3.38 6.00
C SER A 16 16.72 3.55 7.34
N LYS A 17 15.86 4.55 7.45
CA LYS A 17 15.06 4.85 8.63
C LYS A 17 13.64 4.27 8.61
N PHE A 18 13.26 3.52 7.57
CA PHE A 18 11.93 2.92 7.49
C PHE A 18 11.65 1.99 8.69
N ASN A 19 12.66 1.25 9.15
CA ASN A 19 12.53 0.33 10.29
C ASN A 19 12.60 1.02 11.67
N VAL A 20 12.88 2.33 11.72
CA VAL A 20 13.01 3.07 12.98
C VAL A 20 11.64 3.62 13.38
N PRO A 21 11.16 3.37 14.61
CA PRO A 21 9.90 3.94 15.08
C PRO A 21 9.92 5.47 15.08
N VAL A 22 8.77 6.07 14.80
CA VAL A 22 8.58 7.52 14.97
C VAL A 22 8.54 7.84 16.47
N THR A 23 9.50 8.63 16.94
CA THR A 23 9.59 9.09 18.35
C THR A 23 9.51 10.60 18.48
N ASP A 24 9.71 11.33 17.38
CA ASP A 24 9.57 12.79 17.30
C ASP A 24 8.51 13.11 16.24
N GLU A 25 7.40 13.66 16.66
CA GLU A 25 6.27 14.03 15.81
C GLU A 25 6.37 15.47 15.29
N THR A 26 7.57 16.01 15.15
CA THR A 26 7.77 17.31 14.51
C THR A 26 7.12 17.32 13.13
N THR A 27 6.18 18.24 12.94
CA THR A 27 5.37 18.29 11.72
C THR A 27 6.23 18.48 10.48
N TYR A 28 6.04 17.60 9.51
CA TYR A 28 6.65 17.68 8.19
C TYR A 28 5.67 18.29 7.19
N ASN A 29 5.93 19.53 6.81
CA ASN A 29 5.03 20.29 5.97
C ASN A 29 5.40 20.17 4.48
N SER A 30 5.31 18.96 3.92
CA SER A 30 5.53 18.71 2.49
C SER A 30 4.47 17.77 1.91
N TRP A 31 4.26 17.88 0.60
CA TRP A 31 3.40 16.97 -0.16
C TRP A 31 3.99 15.57 -0.28
N THR A 32 5.31 15.44 -0.36
CA THR A 32 6.00 14.17 -0.59
C THR A 32 6.74 13.71 0.66
N GLY A 33 6.87 12.40 0.85
CA GLY A 33 7.60 11.80 1.95
C GLY A 33 6.99 12.10 3.33
N GLY A 34 7.81 11.95 4.38
CA GLY A 34 7.38 11.98 5.77
C GLY A 34 6.60 10.74 6.18
N ARG A 35 6.25 10.63 7.46
CA ARG A 35 5.49 9.50 8.01
C ARG A 35 4.23 10.00 8.71
N LEU A 36 3.24 9.12 8.85
CA LEU A 36 2.05 9.42 9.63
C LEU A 36 2.42 9.50 11.12
N LYS A 37 1.99 10.57 11.80
CA LYS A 37 2.12 10.68 13.24
C LYS A 37 1.28 9.61 13.93
N PRO A 38 1.84 8.81 14.85
CA PRO A 38 1.04 7.89 15.66
C PRO A 38 -0.11 8.58 16.41
N SER A 39 0.09 9.81 16.87
CA SER A 39 -0.95 10.62 17.51
C SER A 39 -2.12 11.02 16.59
N CYS A 40 -1.96 10.85 15.28
CA CYS A 40 -2.99 11.17 14.28
C CYS A 40 -3.64 9.92 13.66
N TYR A 41 -3.42 8.73 14.20
CA TYR A 41 -4.01 7.49 13.64
C TYR A 41 -5.54 7.53 13.69
N ASP A 42 -6.13 7.98 14.80
CA ASP A 42 -7.58 8.10 14.93
C ASP A 42 -8.16 9.11 13.91
N ASP A 43 -7.51 10.27 13.75
CA ASP A 43 -7.94 11.29 12.79
C ASP A 43 -7.85 10.77 11.34
N TYR A 44 -6.81 10.00 11.04
CA TYR A 44 -6.62 9.44 9.70
C TYR A 44 -7.62 8.31 9.42
N ALA A 45 -7.94 7.49 10.41
CA ALA A 45 -8.99 6.48 10.30
C ALA A 45 -10.37 7.15 10.09
N GLU A 46 -10.68 8.23 10.83
CA GLU A 46 -11.91 9.01 10.64
C GLU A 46 -11.98 9.62 9.23
N TYR A 47 -10.84 10.03 8.65
CA TYR A 47 -10.79 10.51 7.26
C TYR A 47 -11.28 9.42 6.29
N PHE A 48 -10.79 8.17 6.41
CA PHE A 48 -11.26 7.06 5.57
C PHE A 48 -12.74 6.80 5.72
N VAL A 49 -13.24 6.72 6.95
CA VAL A 49 -14.66 6.53 7.24
C VAL A 49 -15.51 7.62 6.56
N LYS A 50 -15.15 8.88 6.75
CA LYS A 50 -15.87 9.99 6.14
C LYS A 50 -15.81 9.99 4.62
N TRP A 51 -14.66 9.63 4.06
CA TRP A 51 -14.50 9.56 2.62
C TRP A 51 -15.39 8.47 2.02
N ILE A 52 -15.38 7.25 2.57
CA ILE A 52 -16.23 6.14 2.12
C ILE A 52 -17.71 6.55 2.20
N GLN A 53 -18.17 7.01 3.36
CA GLN A 53 -19.55 7.43 3.55
C GLN A 53 -19.98 8.55 2.60
N THR A 54 -19.06 9.43 2.22
CA THR A 54 -19.33 10.50 1.26
C THR A 54 -19.48 9.92 -0.15
N MET A 55 -18.58 9.03 -0.55
CA MET A 55 -18.65 8.39 -1.86
C MET A 55 -19.92 7.54 -2.01
N GLU A 56 -20.31 6.81 -0.98
CA GLU A 56 -21.56 6.04 -0.97
C GLU A 56 -22.81 6.93 -1.13
N LYS A 57 -22.82 8.10 -0.50
CA LYS A 57 -23.89 9.09 -0.69
C LYS A 57 -23.99 9.63 -2.12
N GLU A 58 -22.86 9.70 -2.81
CA GLU A 58 -22.79 10.07 -4.23
C GLU A 58 -23.12 8.89 -5.18
N GLY A 59 -23.41 7.71 -4.63
CA GLY A 59 -23.82 6.53 -5.37
C GLY A 59 -22.69 5.61 -5.81
N PHE A 60 -21.51 5.76 -5.25
CA PHE A 60 -20.37 4.87 -5.48
C PHE A 60 -20.31 3.80 -4.38
N ASP A 61 -20.42 2.54 -4.78
CA ASP A 61 -20.24 1.41 -3.89
C ASP A 61 -18.74 1.12 -3.71
N ILE A 62 -18.21 1.37 -2.52
CA ILE A 62 -16.79 1.19 -2.21
C ILE A 62 -16.57 -0.23 -1.70
N HIS A 63 -15.94 -1.05 -2.54
CA HIS A 63 -15.66 -2.45 -2.23
C HIS A 63 -14.46 -2.63 -1.29
N GLY A 64 -13.41 -1.84 -1.47
CA GLY A 64 -12.18 -1.94 -0.67
C GLY A 64 -11.32 -0.69 -0.78
N ILE A 65 -10.39 -0.57 0.15
CA ILE A 65 -9.42 0.53 0.22
C ILE A 65 -8.02 -0.01 0.48
N THR A 66 -7.01 0.74 0.03
CA THR A 66 -5.64 0.63 0.51
C THR A 66 -5.31 1.82 1.39
N MET A 67 -4.51 1.60 2.44
CA MET A 67 -4.21 2.66 3.42
C MET A 67 -3.24 3.72 2.88
N GLN A 68 -2.39 3.33 1.93
CA GLN A 68 -1.40 4.21 1.31
C GLN A 68 -0.95 3.63 -0.03
N ASN A 69 -1.10 4.40 -1.10
CA ASN A 69 -0.50 4.07 -2.39
C ASN A 69 1.03 4.15 -2.30
N GLU A 70 1.70 3.10 -2.76
CA GLU A 70 3.17 2.98 -2.78
C GLU A 70 3.84 3.41 -1.45
N PRO A 71 3.55 2.73 -0.34
CA PRO A 71 3.95 3.15 1.00
C PRO A 71 5.46 3.23 1.21
N LEU A 72 6.26 2.65 0.33
CA LEU A 72 7.73 2.67 0.39
C LEU A 72 8.36 3.67 -0.57
N ASN A 73 7.55 4.44 -1.30
CA ASN A 73 8.00 5.45 -2.26
C ASN A 73 7.81 6.88 -1.72
N PRO A 74 8.85 7.51 -1.16
CA PRO A 74 8.76 8.88 -0.67
C PRO A 74 8.63 9.93 -1.79
N GLY A 75 8.88 9.54 -3.04
CA GLY A 75 8.97 10.45 -4.18
C GLY A 75 7.65 10.80 -4.85
N ASN A 76 6.61 10.02 -4.65
CA ASN A 76 5.31 10.30 -5.24
C ASN A 76 4.73 11.63 -4.75
N SER A 77 4.10 12.36 -5.63
CA SER A 77 3.32 13.57 -5.28
C SER A 77 1.90 13.14 -4.97
N MET A 78 1.53 13.49 -4.01
CA MET A 78 1.23 13.49 -2.57
C MET A 78 1.53 12.12 -1.96
N SER A 79 2.64 11.96 -1.30
CA SER A 79 3.03 10.70 -0.69
C SER A 79 3.15 10.77 0.83
N LEU A 80 3.11 9.60 1.43
CA LEU A 80 3.35 9.34 2.83
C LEU A 80 4.10 8.01 2.91
N VAL A 81 5.23 7.99 3.59
CA VAL A 81 5.95 6.73 3.85
C VAL A 81 5.23 5.99 4.96
N MET A 82 4.89 4.74 4.72
CA MET A 82 4.21 3.88 5.68
C MET A 82 4.87 2.49 5.67
N PRO A 83 5.98 2.28 6.41
CA PRO A 83 6.59 0.95 6.54
C PRO A 83 5.60 -0.06 7.11
N TRP A 84 5.84 -1.38 6.90
CA TRP A 84 4.92 -2.40 7.41
C TRP A 84 4.65 -2.30 8.92
N GLN A 85 5.63 -1.81 9.69
CA GLN A 85 5.48 -1.58 11.12
C GLN A 85 4.40 -0.53 11.43
N ASP A 86 4.39 0.57 10.68
CA ASP A 86 3.37 1.63 10.83
C ASP A 86 2.02 1.17 10.33
N GLN A 87 1.98 0.51 9.17
CA GLN A 87 0.73 0.01 8.60
C GLN A 87 0.09 -1.04 9.52
N LYS A 88 0.89 -1.89 10.14
CA LYS A 88 0.45 -2.86 11.15
C LYS A 88 -0.26 -2.17 12.33
N GLU A 89 0.34 -1.12 12.88
CA GLU A 89 -0.29 -0.39 13.98
C GLU A 89 -1.52 0.39 13.52
N PHE A 90 -1.47 0.98 12.32
CA PHE A 90 -2.59 1.75 11.80
C PHE A 90 -3.82 0.88 11.45
N VAL A 91 -3.63 -0.30 10.90
CA VAL A 91 -4.77 -1.19 10.59
C VAL A 91 -5.56 -1.59 11.84
N LYS A 92 -4.88 -1.68 12.99
CA LYS A 92 -5.52 -1.96 14.31
C LYS A 92 -6.37 -0.79 14.81
N VAL A 93 -6.21 0.39 14.26
CA VAL A 93 -7.04 1.57 14.53
C VAL A 93 -8.13 1.72 13.47
N LEU A 94 -7.76 1.57 12.20
CA LEU A 94 -8.67 1.72 11.06
C LEU A 94 -9.80 0.67 11.06
N GLY A 95 -9.46 -0.60 11.26
CA GLY A 95 -10.45 -1.68 11.24
C GLY A 95 -11.59 -1.48 12.25
N PRO A 96 -11.30 -1.26 13.55
CA PRO A 96 -12.34 -0.94 14.53
C PRO A 96 -13.13 0.33 14.22
N ALA A 97 -12.50 1.35 13.63
CA ALA A 97 -13.17 2.58 13.25
C ALA A 97 -14.19 2.35 12.12
N MET A 98 -13.81 1.55 11.11
CA MET A 98 -14.71 1.17 10.02
C MET A 98 -15.85 0.29 10.50
N ASP A 99 -15.58 -0.72 11.31
CA ASP A 99 -16.61 -1.60 11.91
C ASP A 99 -17.64 -0.79 12.71
N LYS A 100 -17.17 0.10 13.58
CA LYS A 100 -18.02 1.00 14.37
C LYS A 100 -18.88 1.93 13.50
N ALA A 101 -18.38 2.29 12.33
CA ALA A 101 -19.09 3.14 11.38
C ALA A 101 -20.10 2.38 10.49
N GLY A 102 -20.20 1.04 10.64
CA GLY A 102 -21.05 0.19 9.82
C GLY A 102 -20.46 -0.12 8.44
N LEU A 103 -19.14 -0.01 8.28
CA LEU A 103 -18.40 -0.24 7.04
C LEU A 103 -17.58 -1.55 7.09
N ALA A 104 -18.04 -2.55 7.85
CA ALA A 104 -17.36 -3.83 8.00
C ALA A 104 -17.27 -4.64 6.69
N ASP A 105 -18.12 -4.33 5.70
CA ASP A 105 -18.12 -4.99 4.39
C ASP A 105 -17.10 -4.36 3.42
N VAL A 106 -16.48 -3.23 3.76
CA VAL A 106 -15.44 -2.58 2.96
C VAL A 106 -14.09 -3.16 3.30
N GLU A 107 -13.45 -3.78 2.34
CA GLU A 107 -12.19 -4.49 2.54
C GLU A 107 -11.01 -3.57 2.82
N ILE A 108 -10.14 -3.95 3.74
CA ILE A 108 -8.87 -3.27 4.00
C ILE A 108 -7.73 -4.10 3.40
N LEU A 109 -7.09 -3.55 2.37
CA LEU A 109 -6.00 -4.18 1.65
C LEU A 109 -4.66 -3.59 2.10
N LEU A 110 -3.73 -4.48 2.44
CA LEU A 110 -2.38 -4.11 2.86
C LEU A 110 -1.49 -3.78 1.67
N PHE A 111 -0.42 -3.08 1.92
CA PHE A 111 0.69 -2.80 1.02
C PHE A 111 0.34 -1.81 -0.09
N ASP A 112 0.00 -2.28 -1.31
CA ASP A 112 -0.29 -1.46 -2.49
C ASP A 112 0.99 -0.94 -3.19
N HIS A 113 1.92 -1.85 -3.52
CA HIS A 113 3.20 -1.53 -4.12
C HIS A 113 3.81 -2.73 -4.89
N ASN A 114 5.06 -2.58 -5.33
CA ASN A 114 5.76 -3.51 -6.20
C ASN A 114 6.12 -4.86 -5.54
N PHE A 115 6.15 -5.94 -6.33
CA PHE A 115 6.44 -7.30 -5.87
C PHE A 115 7.78 -7.45 -5.16
N ASN A 116 8.76 -6.58 -5.43
CA ASN A 116 10.10 -6.62 -4.80
C ASN A 116 10.23 -5.69 -3.60
N TYR A 117 9.13 -5.14 -3.06
CA TYR A 117 9.13 -4.18 -1.93
C TYR A 117 10.07 -2.99 -2.17
N ASP A 118 10.27 -2.62 -3.46
CA ASP A 118 11.22 -1.60 -3.93
C ASP A 118 12.67 -1.78 -3.44
N GLY A 119 13.06 -3.00 -3.05
CA GLY A 119 14.35 -3.31 -2.47
C GLY A 119 14.64 -2.54 -1.18
N LYS A 120 13.61 -2.15 -0.43
CA LYS A 120 13.80 -1.42 0.84
C LYS A 120 14.16 -2.38 1.97
N GLU A 121 15.33 -2.18 2.55
CA GLU A 121 15.86 -3.02 3.63
C GLU A 121 14.84 -3.16 4.79
N GLY A 122 14.60 -4.40 5.19
CA GLY A 122 13.69 -4.74 6.29
C GLY A 122 12.21 -4.57 5.97
N GLN A 123 11.85 -4.36 4.69
CA GLN A 123 10.47 -4.26 4.24
C GLN A 123 10.00 -5.49 3.44
N ASP A 124 10.90 -6.45 3.22
CA ASP A 124 10.55 -7.74 2.59
C ASP A 124 9.41 -8.43 3.35
N ASN A 125 8.58 -9.17 2.62
CA ASN A 125 7.43 -9.87 3.18
C ASN A 125 6.43 -8.96 3.90
N TYR A 126 6.27 -7.73 3.44
CA TYR A 126 5.48 -6.68 4.07
C TYR A 126 4.10 -7.17 4.56
N PRO A 127 3.21 -7.78 3.72
CA PRO A 127 1.93 -8.28 4.21
C PRO A 127 2.08 -9.43 5.21
N LEU A 128 3.02 -10.35 5.01
CA LEU A 128 3.23 -11.47 5.91
C LEU A 128 3.67 -11.04 7.31
N ASN A 129 4.51 -9.99 7.39
CA ASN A 129 4.92 -9.40 8.67
C ASN A 129 3.73 -8.78 9.42
N ILE A 130 2.75 -8.25 8.71
CA ILE A 130 1.51 -7.72 9.32
C ILE A 130 0.58 -8.87 9.71
N TYR A 131 0.42 -9.88 8.87
CA TYR A 131 -0.39 -11.06 9.17
C TYR A 131 0.12 -11.86 10.38
N ALA A 132 1.41 -11.75 10.71
CA ALA A 132 1.98 -12.36 11.92
C ALA A 132 1.44 -11.75 13.24
N ASP A 133 0.85 -10.56 13.21
CA ASP A 133 0.18 -9.93 14.37
C ASP A 133 -1.32 -10.30 14.35
N PRO A 134 -1.83 -11.10 15.34
CA PRO A 134 -3.22 -11.53 15.32
C PRO A 134 -4.25 -10.40 15.37
N GLU A 135 -3.91 -9.27 15.99
CA GLU A 135 -4.81 -8.11 16.06
C GLU A 135 -4.88 -7.36 14.74
N ALA A 136 -3.77 -7.27 14.01
CA ALA A 136 -3.75 -6.71 12.67
C ALA A 136 -4.39 -7.65 11.65
N TYR A 137 -4.10 -8.95 11.77
CA TYR A 137 -4.61 -9.99 10.88
C TYR A 137 -6.12 -9.97 10.70
N LYS A 138 -6.87 -9.81 11.78
CA LYS A 138 -8.34 -9.85 11.75
C LYS A 138 -8.97 -8.70 10.98
N TRP A 139 -8.25 -7.59 10.80
CA TRP A 139 -8.74 -6.39 10.11
C TRP A 139 -8.24 -6.27 8.67
N ALA A 140 -7.25 -7.08 8.27
CA ALA A 140 -6.71 -7.08 6.93
C ALA A 140 -7.37 -8.16 6.08
N ASP A 141 -8.10 -7.78 5.04
CA ASP A 141 -8.82 -8.71 4.16
C ASP A 141 -7.91 -9.30 3.08
N GLY A 142 -6.87 -8.56 2.69
CA GLY A 142 -5.96 -8.98 1.65
C GLY A 142 -4.78 -8.04 1.48
N SER A 143 -4.13 -8.15 0.32
CA SER A 143 -3.02 -7.30 -0.09
C SER A 143 -3.16 -6.84 -1.53
N ALA A 144 -2.63 -5.67 -1.83
CA ALA A 144 -2.69 -5.00 -3.12
C ALA A 144 -1.28 -4.86 -3.71
N TRP A 145 -1.16 -4.97 -5.04
CA TRP A 145 0.11 -5.12 -5.72
C TRP A 145 0.22 -4.37 -7.03
N HIS A 146 1.45 -3.88 -7.31
CA HIS A 146 1.87 -3.24 -8.55
C HIS A 146 2.96 -4.06 -9.23
N ASN A 147 3.13 -3.93 -10.54
CA ASN A 147 4.12 -4.71 -11.30
C ASN A 147 5.30 -3.89 -11.86
N TYR A 148 5.63 -2.78 -11.25
CA TYR A 148 6.78 -1.98 -11.71
C TYR A 148 8.14 -2.54 -11.27
N GLY A 149 8.16 -3.51 -10.35
CA GLY A 149 9.38 -4.16 -9.88
C GLY A 149 9.14 -5.52 -9.26
N GLY A 150 10.07 -6.44 -9.46
CA GLY A 150 10.00 -7.80 -8.92
C GLY A 150 9.28 -8.79 -9.82
N SER A 151 8.79 -9.86 -9.24
CA SER A 151 8.10 -10.96 -9.94
C SER A 151 6.81 -11.33 -9.20
N VAL A 152 5.76 -11.62 -9.95
CA VAL A 152 4.48 -12.12 -9.43
C VAL A 152 4.63 -13.39 -8.59
N THR A 153 5.74 -14.11 -8.72
CA THR A 153 6.04 -15.30 -7.90
C THR A 153 6.13 -15.01 -6.40
N GLU A 154 6.31 -13.73 -6.02
CA GLU A 154 6.24 -13.28 -4.63
C GLU A 154 4.90 -13.61 -3.99
N LEU A 155 3.82 -13.57 -4.76
CA LEU A 155 2.48 -13.88 -4.30
C LEU A 155 2.29 -15.34 -3.91
N ASN A 156 3.13 -16.24 -4.40
CA ASN A 156 3.02 -17.67 -4.12
C ASN A 156 3.19 -17.99 -2.63
N GLU A 157 4.09 -17.29 -1.94
CA GLU A 157 4.31 -17.50 -0.51
C GLU A 157 3.12 -16.97 0.30
N ILE A 158 2.55 -15.84 -0.09
CA ILE A 158 1.36 -15.26 0.55
C ILE A 158 0.17 -16.22 0.39
N TYR A 159 -0.11 -16.65 -0.84
CA TYR A 159 -1.20 -17.58 -1.12
C TYR A 159 -1.03 -18.93 -0.41
N LYS A 160 0.19 -19.45 -0.35
CA LYS A 160 0.49 -20.73 0.32
C LYS A 160 0.27 -20.66 1.83
N THR A 161 0.64 -19.54 2.46
CA THR A 161 0.56 -19.38 3.92
C THR A 161 -0.79 -18.85 4.40
N HIS A 162 -1.45 -18.04 3.57
CA HIS A 162 -2.72 -17.38 3.88
C HIS A 162 -3.69 -17.43 2.67
N PRO A 163 -4.14 -18.65 2.27
CA PRO A 163 -5.01 -18.81 1.09
C PRO A 163 -6.40 -18.16 1.25
N GLU A 164 -6.79 -17.82 2.48
CA GLU A 164 -8.03 -17.10 2.81
C GLU A 164 -7.91 -15.58 2.61
N LYS A 165 -6.68 -15.04 2.50
CA LYS A 165 -6.46 -13.61 2.27
C LYS A 165 -6.50 -13.28 0.78
N LYS A 166 -7.21 -12.23 0.44
CA LYS A 166 -7.38 -11.80 -0.95
C LYS A 166 -6.11 -11.17 -1.49
N ILE A 167 -5.90 -11.31 -2.79
CA ILE A 167 -4.79 -10.71 -3.52
C ILE A 167 -5.38 -9.88 -4.65
N TYR A 168 -5.06 -8.59 -4.66
CA TYR A 168 -5.51 -7.64 -5.67
C TYR A 168 -4.34 -7.10 -6.48
N PHE A 169 -4.52 -7.02 -7.77
CA PHE A 169 -3.65 -6.24 -8.64
C PHE A 169 -4.29 -4.88 -8.85
N THR A 170 -3.68 -3.85 -8.33
CA THR A 170 -4.30 -2.53 -8.22
C THR A 170 -3.73 -1.52 -9.20
N GLU A 171 -2.47 -1.69 -9.63
CA GLU A 171 -1.87 -0.72 -10.54
C GLU A 171 -0.85 -1.33 -11.50
N ALA A 172 -1.01 -0.97 -12.77
CA ALA A 172 0.01 -1.03 -13.81
C ALA A 172 -0.24 0.10 -14.80
N SER A 173 0.82 0.80 -15.18
CA SER A 173 0.74 1.82 -16.20
C SER A 173 2.01 1.90 -17.05
N ILE A 174 1.87 2.48 -18.22
CA ILE A 174 2.96 2.74 -19.15
C ILE A 174 3.12 4.25 -19.22
N GLY A 175 4.35 4.74 -19.02
CA GLY A 175 4.62 6.17 -19.03
C GLY A 175 6.01 6.51 -19.59
N GLU A 176 6.29 7.77 -19.70
CA GLU A 176 7.56 8.31 -20.25
C GLU A 176 8.80 7.82 -19.48
N TRP A 177 8.64 7.47 -18.21
CA TRP A 177 9.72 6.98 -17.33
C TRP A 177 10.37 5.67 -17.78
N ILE A 178 9.71 4.90 -18.66
CA ILE A 178 10.30 3.64 -19.14
C ILE A 178 11.18 3.88 -20.39
N GLY A 179 11.80 4.95 -20.77
CA GLY A 179 12.61 5.20 -22.01
C GLY A 179 12.01 4.58 -23.32
N GLY A 180 12.14 5.19 -24.49
CA GLY A 180 11.59 4.67 -25.76
C GLY A 180 10.06 4.74 -25.88
N TRP A 181 9.43 5.76 -25.31
CA TRP A 181 7.97 5.98 -25.35
C TRP A 181 7.35 5.89 -26.74
N GLU A 182 8.08 6.32 -27.76
CA GLU A 182 7.65 6.35 -29.15
C GLU A 182 7.46 4.95 -29.75
N ASP A 183 8.23 3.97 -29.25
CA ASP A 183 8.23 2.58 -29.75
C ASP A 183 7.26 1.66 -28.99
N ARG A 184 6.59 2.16 -27.97
CA ARG A 184 5.87 1.32 -26.99
C ARG A 184 4.44 0.99 -27.34
N TRP A 185 3.89 1.69 -28.30
CA TRP A 185 2.57 1.42 -28.82
C TRP A 185 2.59 0.38 -29.93
N ASP A 186 3.77 -0.24 -30.18
CA ASP A 186 3.84 -1.33 -31.13
C ASP A 186 3.32 -2.65 -30.52
N PHE A 187 2.98 -3.57 -31.41
CA PHE A 187 2.46 -4.88 -31.03
C PHE A 187 3.46 -5.69 -30.20
N ASN A 188 4.77 -5.49 -30.40
CA ASN A 188 5.82 -6.21 -29.68
C ASN A 188 5.89 -5.78 -28.22
N PHE A 189 5.69 -4.52 -27.92
CA PHE A 189 5.62 -4.04 -26.54
C PHE A 189 4.39 -4.61 -25.82
N LEU A 190 3.20 -4.53 -26.45
CA LEU A 190 1.99 -5.09 -25.88
C LEU A 190 2.09 -6.60 -25.67
N SER A 191 2.71 -7.33 -26.62
CA SER A 191 2.84 -8.78 -26.53
C SER A 191 3.93 -9.24 -25.56
N ASN A 192 5.01 -8.47 -25.38
CA ASN A 192 6.17 -8.86 -24.57
C ASN A 192 6.13 -8.32 -23.13
N CYS A 193 5.37 -7.29 -22.86
CA CYS A 193 5.27 -6.69 -21.53
C CYS A 193 3.88 -6.89 -20.90
N LEU A 194 2.83 -6.44 -21.58
CA LEU A 194 1.48 -6.45 -20.99
C LEU A 194 0.86 -7.84 -20.95
N VAL A 195 0.97 -8.61 -22.04
CA VAL A 195 0.31 -9.94 -22.15
C VAL A 195 0.96 -10.98 -21.23
N PRO A 196 2.32 -11.10 -21.13
CA PRO A 196 2.94 -12.01 -20.18
C PRO A 196 2.63 -11.66 -18.72
N ASP A 197 2.62 -10.37 -18.37
CA ASP A 197 2.32 -9.93 -17.01
C ASP A 197 0.87 -10.28 -16.63
N PHE A 198 -0.09 -10.00 -17.49
CA PHE A 198 -1.48 -10.41 -17.27
C PHE A 198 -1.64 -11.93 -17.25
N SER A 199 -1.03 -12.66 -18.19
CA SER A 199 -1.14 -14.13 -18.23
C SER A 199 -0.46 -14.78 -17.01
N THR A 200 0.68 -14.25 -16.57
CA THR A 200 1.37 -14.76 -15.38
C THR A 200 0.58 -14.47 -14.12
N MET A 201 -0.10 -13.34 -14.03
CA MET A 201 -0.98 -13.00 -12.91
C MET A 201 -2.23 -13.88 -12.88
N PHE A 202 -2.87 -14.11 -14.01
CA PHE A 202 -4.07 -14.95 -14.09
C PHE A 202 -3.77 -16.45 -14.00
N LEU A 203 -2.62 -16.91 -14.46
CA LEU A 203 -2.23 -18.32 -14.46
C LEU A 203 -1.33 -18.71 -13.28
N GLY A 204 -0.66 -17.75 -12.64
CA GLY A 204 0.18 -17.97 -11.47
C GLY A 204 -0.58 -18.04 -10.15
N VAL A 205 -1.87 -17.68 -10.15
CA VAL A 205 -2.76 -17.68 -8.96
C VAL A 205 -3.81 -18.81 -9.05
N LEU A 206 -3.79 -19.60 -10.11
CA LEU A 206 -4.58 -20.83 -10.26
C LEU A 206 -3.72 -22.06 -9.98
#